data_102d3c705fe620ece0519ea2464eb6ae
#
_entry.id   102d3c705fe620ece0519ea2464eb6ae
#
_cell.length_a   1.000
_cell.length_b   1.000
_cell.length_c   1.000
_cell.angle_alpha   90.00
_cell.angle_beta   90.00
_cell.angle_gamma   90.00
#
_symmetry.space_group_name_H-M   'P 1'
#
loop_
_entity.id
_entity.type
_entity.pdbx_description
1 polymer ?
#
loop_
_entity_poly.entity_id
_entity_poly.type
_entity_poly.pdbx_seq_one_letter_code
_entity_poly.pdbx_strand_id
1 'polypeptide(L)'
;MKFKEWFQTESAKELARQYSQSLKPIPQDPKHHPEGDVLTHIKLVRKSIPQAISYLLQLKSKEPWSTILQDIDIVPDARQMEILKLSAWLHDIGKIPTTTITTDSGTRHWTEPGDAGKIRSLRHEDPQFYQPEIDKLADITPPEIRKTYEENRSLFDFLIQRHMDVSKGGFPKSFVAEYFKNGKLIPDEKIKLLLILIYSDKMGRNPQSQESIDKNDQALIAASEKSKINAEKNKQPKFGTPQEMIQSLKTKNLPISQISKAVKDKFNLSDDEISNLI
;
A
#
# COMPACT_ATOMS: atom_id res chain seq x y z
N MET A 1 -14.51 17.45 21.18
CA MET A 1 -14.21 18.47 20.14
C MET A 1 -14.03 17.74 18.81
N LYS A 2 -14.70 18.16 17.74
CA LYS A 2 -14.56 17.51 16.44
C LYS A 2 -13.22 17.96 15.82
N PHE A 3 -12.56 17.07 15.03
CA PHE A 3 -11.27 17.36 14.37
C PHE A 3 -11.27 18.71 13.61
N LYS A 4 -12.41 19.10 13.03
CA LYS A 4 -12.58 20.39 12.35
C LYS A 4 -12.53 21.60 13.30
N GLU A 5 -13.01 21.45 14.53
CA GLU A 5 -13.01 22.49 15.58
C GLU A 5 -11.61 22.63 16.20
N TRP A 6 -10.85 21.51 16.27
CA TRP A 6 -9.47 21.52 16.77
C TRP A 6 -8.53 22.38 15.90
N PHE A 7 -8.60 22.29 14.56
CA PHE A 7 -7.77 23.15 13.70
C PHE A 7 -8.06 24.65 13.84
N GLN A 8 -9.06 25.03 14.62
CA GLN A 8 -9.36 26.42 14.95
C GLN A 8 -8.70 26.87 16.26
N THR A 9 -8.16 25.94 17.08
CA THR A 9 -7.46 26.29 18.31
C THR A 9 -6.08 26.87 18.04
N GLU A 10 -5.59 27.76 18.90
CA GLU A 10 -4.25 28.33 18.76
C GLU A 10 -3.15 27.27 18.88
N SER A 11 -3.33 26.26 19.74
CA SER A 11 -2.39 25.14 19.88
C SER A 11 -2.28 24.33 18.59
N ALA A 12 -3.38 24.09 17.89
CA ALA A 12 -3.37 23.38 16.62
C ALA A 12 -2.75 24.18 15.49
N LYS A 13 -2.98 25.49 15.49
CA LYS A 13 -2.32 26.40 14.52
C LYS A 13 -0.83 26.44 14.75
N GLU A 14 -0.39 26.46 16.00
CA GLU A 14 1.03 26.43 16.35
C GLU A 14 1.68 25.10 15.95
N LEU A 15 1.05 23.96 16.25
CA LEU A 15 1.51 22.66 15.80
C LEU A 15 1.62 22.60 14.26
N ALA A 16 0.56 23.03 13.56
CA ALA A 16 0.57 23.07 12.11
C ALA A 16 1.66 24.01 11.57
N ARG A 17 1.94 25.12 12.27
CA ARG A 17 3.02 26.06 11.91
C ARG A 17 4.39 25.43 12.08
N GLN A 18 4.69 24.81 13.23
CA GLN A 18 5.98 24.17 13.50
C GLN A 18 6.22 22.98 12.58
N TYR A 19 5.24 22.12 12.40
CA TYR A 19 5.29 21.02 11.45
C TYR A 19 5.49 21.51 10.02
N SER A 20 4.77 22.56 9.64
CA SER A 20 4.91 23.19 8.32
C SER A 20 6.32 23.77 8.11
N GLN A 21 6.92 24.36 9.14
CA GLN A 21 8.28 24.88 9.07
C GLN A 21 9.33 23.79 8.88
N SER A 22 9.12 22.62 9.48
CA SER A 22 10.01 21.46 9.29
C SER A 22 9.91 20.83 7.91
N LEU A 23 8.71 20.82 7.30
CA LEU A 23 8.45 20.16 6.02
C LEU A 23 8.59 21.07 4.79
N LYS A 24 8.27 22.37 4.93
CA LYS A 24 8.24 23.31 3.80
C LYS A 24 9.56 23.37 3.01
N PRO A 25 10.73 23.35 3.64
CA PRO A 25 11.97 23.43 2.90
C PRO A 25 12.35 22.11 2.18
N ILE A 26 11.72 20.97 2.51
CA ILE A 26 12.14 19.66 1.99
C ILE A 26 11.68 19.51 0.53
N PRO A 27 12.62 19.50 -0.43
CA PRO A 27 12.28 19.36 -1.84
C PRO A 27 11.89 17.92 -2.17
N GLN A 28 11.14 17.75 -3.25
CA GLN A 28 10.83 16.46 -3.81
C GLN A 28 11.32 16.37 -5.26
N ASP A 29 11.52 15.15 -5.77
CA ASP A 29 11.91 14.93 -7.16
C ASP A 29 10.81 15.49 -8.08
N PRO A 30 11.07 16.53 -8.88
CA PRO A 30 10.07 17.19 -9.71
C PRO A 30 9.46 16.29 -10.78
N LYS A 31 10.11 15.18 -11.12
CA LYS A 31 9.58 14.16 -12.03
C LYS A 31 8.38 13.44 -11.43
N HIS A 32 8.37 13.23 -10.12
CA HIS A 32 7.34 12.47 -9.40
C HIS A 32 6.44 13.36 -8.56
N HIS A 33 6.93 14.53 -8.17
CA HIS A 33 6.28 15.49 -7.30
C HIS A 33 6.44 16.92 -7.85
N PRO A 34 5.73 17.22 -8.95
CA PRO A 34 5.83 18.54 -9.60
C PRO A 34 5.30 19.69 -8.73
N GLU A 35 4.59 19.40 -7.63
CA GLU A 35 4.16 20.36 -6.62
C GLU A 35 5.31 20.95 -5.80
N GLY A 36 6.50 20.33 -5.82
CA GLY A 36 7.78 20.89 -5.37
C GLY A 36 8.23 20.45 -3.99
N ASP A 37 7.48 20.69 -2.92
CA ASP A 37 7.89 20.39 -1.55
C ASP A 37 6.93 19.43 -0.82
N VAL A 38 7.46 18.80 0.25
CA VAL A 38 6.71 17.79 1.04
C VAL A 38 5.47 18.39 1.68
N LEU A 39 5.53 19.63 2.18
CA LEU A 39 4.36 20.25 2.82
C LEU A 39 3.22 20.51 1.83
N THR A 40 3.56 21.01 0.63
CA THR A 40 2.58 21.24 -0.42
C THR A 40 1.94 19.94 -0.83
N HIS A 41 2.74 18.88 -1.02
CA HIS A 41 2.26 17.53 -1.31
C HIS A 41 1.27 17.03 -0.24
N ILE A 42 1.64 17.04 1.03
CA ILE A 42 0.78 16.61 2.15
C ILE A 42 -0.56 17.35 2.17
N LYS A 43 -0.55 18.68 1.96
CA LYS A 43 -1.79 19.47 1.88
C LYS A 43 -2.70 19.01 0.74
N LEU A 44 -2.12 18.72 -0.42
CA LEU A 44 -2.85 18.23 -1.59
C LEU A 44 -3.40 16.82 -1.36
N VAL A 45 -2.60 15.91 -0.78
CA VAL A 45 -3.04 14.56 -0.40
C VAL A 45 -4.27 14.60 0.51
N ARG A 46 -4.24 15.41 1.56
CA ARG A 46 -5.39 15.60 2.45
C ARG A 46 -6.63 16.12 1.74
N LYS A 47 -6.44 17.09 0.85
CA LYS A 47 -7.54 17.66 0.04
C LYS A 47 -8.13 16.63 -0.91
N SER A 48 -7.34 15.67 -1.36
CA SER A 48 -7.74 14.64 -2.34
C SER A 48 -8.48 13.45 -1.73
N ILE A 49 -8.55 13.31 -0.40
CA ILE A 49 -9.25 12.20 0.27
C ILE A 49 -10.70 12.01 -0.24
N PRO A 50 -11.55 13.04 -0.29
CA PRO A 50 -12.90 12.88 -0.82
C PRO A 50 -12.94 12.44 -2.28
N GLN A 51 -12.00 12.92 -3.10
CA GLN A 51 -11.87 12.52 -4.49
C GLN A 51 -11.47 11.06 -4.63
N ALA A 52 -10.51 10.58 -3.81
CA ALA A 52 -10.10 9.18 -3.79
C ALA A 52 -11.26 8.25 -3.39
N ILE A 53 -12.04 8.61 -2.39
CA ILE A 53 -13.25 7.87 -1.98
C ILE A 53 -14.25 7.80 -3.15
N SER A 54 -14.56 8.93 -3.78
CA SER A 54 -15.47 8.98 -4.91
C SER A 54 -15.00 8.13 -6.09
N TYR A 55 -13.69 8.15 -6.37
CA TYR A 55 -13.08 7.35 -7.41
C TYR A 55 -13.21 5.84 -7.12
N LEU A 56 -12.87 5.40 -5.92
CA LEU A 56 -13.01 4.00 -5.51
C LEU A 56 -14.46 3.51 -5.56
N LEU A 57 -15.42 4.36 -5.20
CA LEU A 57 -16.86 4.06 -5.34
C LEU A 57 -17.26 3.88 -6.82
N GLN A 58 -16.74 4.74 -7.72
CA GLN A 58 -16.97 4.59 -9.16
C GLN A 58 -16.32 3.32 -9.72
N LEU A 59 -15.10 3.00 -9.30
CA LEU A 59 -14.46 1.75 -9.69
C LEU A 59 -15.29 0.55 -9.24
N LYS A 60 -15.78 0.54 -8.00
CA LYS A 60 -16.57 -0.57 -7.44
C LYS A 60 -17.82 -0.91 -8.27
N SER A 61 -18.31 0.03 -9.08
CA SER A 61 -19.45 -0.20 -9.99
C SER A 61 -19.10 -0.86 -11.33
N LYS A 62 -17.81 -1.12 -11.60
CA LYS A 62 -17.31 -1.61 -12.90
C LYS A 62 -16.46 -2.86 -12.74
N GLU A 63 -16.54 -3.80 -13.70
CA GLU A 63 -15.60 -4.93 -13.75
C GLU A 63 -14.20 -4.47 -14.17
N PRO A 64 -13.15 -5.11 -13.63
CA PRO A 64 -13.15 -6.19 -12.61
C PRO A 64 -13.28 -5.71 -11.17
N TRP A 65 -13.44 -4.41 -10.94
CA TRP A 65 -13.43 -3.77 -9.62
C TRP A 65 -14.63 -4.14 -8.75
N SER A 66 -15.79 -4.38 -9.34
CA SER A 66 -16.99 -4.87 -8.64
C SER A 66 -16.68 -6.18 -7.88
N THR A 67 -15.87 -7.04 -8.49
CA THR A 67 -15.39 -8.28 -7.85
C THR A 67 -14.28 -8.01 -6.83
N ILE A 68 -13.27 -7.18 -7.17
CA ILE A 68 -12.10 -6.91 -6.31
C ILE A 68 -12.52 -6.24 -5.01
N LEU A 69 -13.39 -5.24 -5.10
CA LEU A 69 -13.86 -4.41 -3.99
C LEU A 69 -15.19 -4.90 -3.39
N GLN A 70 -15.69 -6.08 -3.78
CA GLN A 70 -17.04 -6.55 -3.45
C GLN A 70 -17.37 -6.37 -1.97
N ASP A 71 -16.49 -6.82 -1.09
CA ASP A 71 -16.72 -6.91 0.34
C ASP A 71 -16.15 -5.71 1.11
N ILE A 72 -15.57 -4.70 0.40
CA ILE A 72 -15.01 -3.50 1.01
C ILE A 72 -16.08 -2.40 1.10
N ASP A 73 -16.39 -1.95 2.31
CA ASP A 73 -17.15 -0.70 2.51
C ASP A 73 -16.21 0.49 2.37
N ILE A 74 -16.25 1.15 1.20
CA ILE A 74 -15.33 2.24 0.83
C ILE A 74 -15.52 3.48 1.70
N VAL A 75 -16.73 3.75 2.20
CA VAL A 75 -17.02 4.98 2.94
C VAL A 75 -16.45 4.88 4.35
N PRO A 76 -15.51 5.77 4.75
CA PRO A 76 -15.02 5.79 6.13
C PRO A 76 -16.08 6.35 7.09
N ASP A 77 -16.19 5.78 8.28
CA ASP A 77 -16.89 6.41 9.38
C ASP A 77 -16.13 7.64 9.92
N ALA A 78 -16.69 8.32 10.92
CA ALA A 78 -16.11 9.56 11.47
C ALA A 78 -14.71 9.32 12.07
N ARG A 79 -14.52 8.21 12.84
CA ARG A 79 -13.23 7.83 13.42
C ARG A 79 -12.21 7.49 12.34
N GLN A 80 -12.59 6.68 11.37
CA GLN A 80 -11.76 6.29 10.24
C GLN A 80 -11.32 7.51 9.42
N MET A 81 -12.22 8.48 9.23
CA MET A 81 -11.90 9.72 8.53
C MET A 81 -10.87 10.56 9.30
N GLU A 82 -10.94 10.60 10.63
CA GLU A 82 -9.93 11.29 11.46
C GLU A 82 -8.56 10.62 11.34
N ILE A 83 -8.52 9.29 11.47
CA ILE A 83 -7.31 8.50 11.28
C ILE A 83 -6.70 8.75 9.89
N LEU A 84 -7.52 8.68 8.85
CA LEU A 84 -7.08 8.89 7.47
C LEU A 84 -6.49 10.28 7.24
N LYS A 85 -7.13 11.33 7.78
CA LYS A 85 -6.62 12.71 7.69
C LYS A 85 -5.30 12.87 8.44
N LEU A 86 -5.15 12.26 9.59
CA LEU A 86 -3.91 12.30 10.35
C LEU A 86 -2.81 11.47 9.67
N SER A 87 -3.15 10.29 9.14
CA SER A 87 -2.20 9.50 8.33
C SER A 87 -1.71 10.25 7.10
N ALA A 88 -2.60 10.96 6.40
CA ALA A 88 -2.22 11.81 5.28
C ALA A 88 -1.31 12.98 5.68
N TRP A 89 -1.36 13.44 6.95
CA TRP A 89 -0.39 14.39 7.49
C TRP A 89 0.98 13.75 7.76
N LEU A 90 1.01 12.52 8.22
CA LEU A 90 2.21 11.88 8.77
C LEU A 90 2.92 10.95 7.78
N HIS A 91 2.26 10.53 6.66
CA HIS A 91 2.79 9.48 5.78
C HIS A 91 4.19 9.77 5.22
N ASP A 92 4.51 11.03 5.04
CA ASP A 92 5.77 11.52 4.48
C ASP A 92 6.71 12.19 5.49
N ILE A 93 6.39 12.13 6.80
CA ILE A 93 7.21 12.78 7.83
C ILE A 93 8.65 12.24 7.87
N GLY A 94 8.84 10.96 7.56
CA GLY A 94 10.17 10.36 7.47
C GLY A 94 11.05 10.93 6.34
N LYS A 95 10.50 11.74 5.44
CA LYS A 95 11.29 12.48 4.44
C LYS A 95 12.19 13.54 5.09
N ILE A 96 11.85 14.03 6.30
CA ILE A 96 12.69 14.98 7.03
C ILE A 96 14.13 14.46 7.19
N PRO A 97 14.36 13.27 7.80
CA PRO A 97 15.72 12.75 7.97
C PRO A 97 16.27 12.00 6.75
N THR A 98 15.45 11.63 5.75
CA THR A 98 15.89 10.73 4.67
C THR A 98 16.12 11.42 3.33
N THR A 99 15.75 12.69 3.18
CA THR A 99 15.92 13.37 1.90
C THR A 99 17.39 13.68 1.64
N THR A 100 17.87 13.23 0.49
CA THR A 100 19.23 13.43 0.02
C THR A 100 19.24 14.06 -1.36
N ILE A 101 20.31 14.78 -1.67
CA ILE A 101 20.59 15.32 -3.02
C ILE A 101 21.88 14.70 -3.51
N THR A 102 21.82 14.16 -4.73
CA THR A 102 23.02 13.67 -5.44
C THR A 102 23.37 14.65 -6.55
N THR A 103 24.57 15.19 -6.49
CA THR A 103 25.19 16.07 -7.49
C THR A 103 26.43 15.39 -8.05
N ASP A 104 27.13 16.04 -8.99
CA ASP A 104 28.40 15.54 -9.53
C ASP A 104 29.49 15.42 -8.45
N SER A 105 29.40 16.21 -7.37
CA SER A 105 30.30 16.16 -6.21
C SER A 105 29.97 15.05 -5.18
N GLY A 106 28.88 14.31 -5.38
CA GLY A 106 28.47 13.20 -4.51
C GLY A 106 27.06 13.34 -3.93
N THR A 107 26.73 12.43 -3.03
CA THR A 107 25.42 12.42 -2.34
C THR A 107 25.59 12.96 -0.92
N ARG A 108 24.73 13.90 -0.54
CA ARG A 108 24.66 14.45 0.82
C ARG A 108 23.24 14.57 1.31
N HIS A 109 23.06 14.64 2.62
CA HIS A 109 21.78 14.98 3.21
C HIS A 109 21.37 16.37 2.75
N TRP A 110 20.11 16.55 2.41
CA TRP A 110 19.59 17.88 2.07
C TRP A 110 19.52 18.76 3.31
N THR A 111 20.11 19.92 3.25
CA THR A 111 20.20 20.86 4.38
C THR A 111 19.73 22.26 4.04
N GLU A 112 19.73 22.65 2.76
CA GLU A 112 19.45 24.03 2.35
C GLU A 112 18.66 24.11 1.03
N PRO A 113 17.80 25.14 0.87
CA PRO A 113 17.11 25.42 -0.39
C PRO A 113 18.10 25.82 -1.50
N GLY A 114 17.84 25.41 -2.72
CA GLY A 114 18.61 25.84 -3.89
C GLY A 114 19.62 24.83 -4.43
N ASP A 115 19.76 23.68 -3.78
CA ASP A 115 20.60 22.60 -4.30
C ASP A 115 20.02 22.01 -5.60
N ALA A 116 20.79 22.07 -6.68
CA ALA A 116 20.50 21.38 -7.93
C ALA A 116 21.08 19.97 -7.89
N GLY A 117 20.25 18.95 -8.15
CA GLY A 117 20.69 17.56 -8.18
C GLY A 117 19.51 16.59 -8.14
N LYS A 118 19.84 15.30 -8.11
CA LYS A 118 18.82 14.24 -8.02
C LYS A 118 18.35 14.07 -6.58
N ILE A 119 17.09 14.39 -6.34
CA ILE A 119 16.46 14.31 -5.01
C ILE A 119 15.95 12.90 -4.77
N ARG A 120 16.19 12.36 -3.57
CA ARG A 120 15.68 11.07 -3.12
C ARG A 120 15.36 11.10 -1.64
N SER A 121 14.28 10.41 -1.24
CA SER A 121 13.90 10.17 0.14
C SER A 121 13.68 8.66 0.31
N LEU A 122 14.78 7.92 0.43
CA LEU A 122 14.74 6.46 0.50
C LEU A 122 14.34 5.99 1.88
N ARG A 123 13.44 4.99 1.94
CA ARG A 123 13.01 4.35 3.18
C ARG A 123 12.34 5.29 4.19
N HIS A 124 11.76 6.40 3.74
CA HIS A 124 11.05 7.34 4.64
C HIS A 124 9.84 6.68 5.34
N GLU A 125 9.35 5.56 4.80
CA GLU A 125 8.31 4.71 5.39
C GLU A 125 8.81 3.77 6.50
N ASP A 126 10.12 3.70 6.76
CA ASP A 126 10.71 2.86 7.79
C ASP A 126 10.54 3.51 9.19
N PRO A 127 10.08 2.76 10.21
CA PRO A 127 9.86 3.29 11.56
C PRO A 127 11.07 3.99 12.18
N GLN A 128 12.28 3.55 11.89
CA GLN A 128 13.50 4.19 12.41
C GLN A 128 13.65 5.65 11.97
N PHE A 129 12.98 6.07 10.88
CA PHE A 129 13.06 7.43 10.35
C PHE A 129 11.83 8.27 10.70
N TYR A 130 10.62 7.73 10.59
CA TYR A 130 9.43 8.53 10.86
C TYR A 130 9.07 8.62 12.34
N GLN A 131 9.34 7.58 13.14
CA GLN A 131 8.95 7.58 14.55
C GLN A 131 9.64 8.69 15.37
N PRO A 132 10.95 8.91 15.26
CA PRO A 132 11.59 10.02 15.97
C PRO A 132 11.02 11.41 15.60
N GLU A 133 10.56 11.57 14.36
CA GLU A 133 9.94 12.82 13.94
C GLU A 133 8.52 12.98 14.53
N ILE A 134 7.75 11.90 14.64
CA ILE A 134 6.46 11.91 15.34
C ILE A 134 6.66 12.20 16.83
N ASP A 135 7.66 11.59 17.46
CA ASP A 135 7.96 11.80 18.89
C ASP A 135 8.31 13.26 19.20
N LYS A 136 9.05 13.95 18.32
CA LYS A 136 9.31 15.39 18.44
C LYS A 136 8.02 16.24 18.41
N LEU A 137 7.00 15.78 17.70
CA LEU A 137 5.71 16.46 17.66
C LEU A 137 4.85 16.16 18.89
N ALA A 138 5.14 15.08 19.64
CA ALA A 138 4.32 14.65 20.76
C ALA A 138 4.19 15.72 21.86
N ASP A 139 5.27 16.49 22.12
CA ASP A 139 5.30 17.52 23.16
C ASP A 139 4.43 18.74 22.82
N ILE A 140 4.19 18.97 21.54
CA ILE A 140 3.42 20.11 21.04
C ILE A 140 2.04 19.69 20.51
N THR A 141 1.77 18.36 20.43
CA THR A 141 0.51 17.83 19.96
C THR A 141 -0.56 17.91 21.05
N PRO A 142 -1.75 18.46 20.74
CA PRO A 142 -2.84 18.48 21.69
C PRO A 142 -3.22 17.08 22.19
N PRO A 143 -3.61 16.97 23.48
CA PRO A 143 -3.87 15.68 24.12
C PRO A 143 -4.84 14.79 23.37
N GLU A 144 -5.88 15.36 22.75
CA GLU A 144 -6.90 14.59 22.03
C GLU A 144 -6.33 13.93 20.76
N ILE A 145 -5.43 14.61 20.03
CA ILE A 145 -4.80 14.05 18.84
C ILE A 145 -3.75 13.03 19.21
N ARG A 146 -2.95 13.35 20.23
CA ARG A 146 -2.02 12.39 20.81
C ARG A 146 -2.74 11.13 21.24
N LYS A 147 -3.86 11.24 21.95
CA LYS A 147 -4.71 10.12 22.33
C LYS A 147 -5.20 9.34 21.10
N THR A 148 -5.72 10.01 20.07
CA THR A 148 -6.15 9.35 18.82
C THR A 148 -5.00 8.59 18.17
N TYR A 149 -3.79 9.17 18.14
CA TYR A 149 -2.61 8.50 17.62
C TYR A 149 -2.24 7.27 18.46
N GLU A 150 -2.12 7.43 19.77
CA GLU A 150 -1.72 6.37 20.70
C GLU A 150 -2.70 5.18 20.67
N GLU A 151 -4.01 5.45 20.72
CA GLU A 151 -5.05 4.42 20.65
C GLU A 151 -5.11 3.67 19.32
N ASN A 152 -4.62 4.28 18.24
CA ASN A 152 -4.65 3.70 16.90
C ASN A 152 -3.24 3.51 16.31
N ARG A 153 -2.19 3.50 17.13
CA ARG A 153 -0.79 3.49 16.72
C ARG A 153 -0.49 2.39 15.69
N SER A 154 -0.93 1.17 15.93
CA SER A 154 -0.68 0.04 15.01
C SER A 154 -1.30 0.25 13.63
N LEU A 155 -2.41 0.97 13.55
CA LEU A 155 -3.06 1.32 12.29
C LEU A 155 -2.32 2.47 11.59
N PHE A 156 -1.87 3.48 12.31
CA PHE A 156 -1.02 4.55 11.75
C PHE A 156 0.29 3.99 11.22
N ASP A 157 0.98 3.17 12.01
CA ASP A 157 2.23 2.52 11.60
C ASP A 157 2.03 1.71 10.33
N PHE A 158 0.94 0.93 10.25
CA PHE A 158 0.60 0.17 9.06
C PHE A 158 0.40 1.08 7.83
N LEU A 159 -0.36 2.16 7.97
CA LEU A 159 -0.66 3.08 6.87
C LEU A 159 0.60 3.80 6.38
N ILE A 160 1.45 4.28 7.31
CA ILE A 160 2.71 4.96 6.96
C ILE A 160 3.69 4.00 6.29
N GLN A 161 3.87 2.79 6.82
CA GLN A 161 4.80 1.81 6.25
C GLN A 161 4.38 1.29 4.89
N ARG A 162 3.08 1.20 4.63
CA ARG A 162 2.52 0.53 3.46
C ARG A 162 2.05 1.46 2.34
N HIS A 163 2.01 2.80 2.56
CA HIS A 163 1.52 3.72 1.53
C HIS A 163 2.32 3.65 0.21
N MET A 164 3.60 3.21 0.27
CA MET A 164 4.46 3.04 -0.89
C MET A 164 4.39 1.65 -1.56
N ASP A 165 3.63 0.70 -1.02
CA ASP A 165 3.62 -0.69 -1.51
C ASP A 165 3.23 -0.81 -2.99
N VAL A 166 2.34 0.04 -3.47
CA VAL A 166 1.91 0.08 -4.90
C VAL A 166 2.90 0.83 -5.78
N SER A 167 3.67 1.76 -5.23
CA SER A 167 4.54 2.66 -5.99
C SER A 167 5.83 2.00 -6.50
N LYS A 168 6.23 0.85 -5.94
CA LYS A 168 7.50 0.16 -6.21
C LYS A 168 7.45 -0.83 -7.39
N GLY A 169 6.51 -0.65 -8.32
CA GLY A 169 6.47 -1.45 -9.57
C GLY A 169 5.70 -2.76 -9.48
N GLY A 170 4.74 -2.85 -8.58
CA GLY A 170 3.85 -4.00 -8.39
C GLY A 170 3.88 -4.51 -6.96
N PHE A 171 2.79 -5.14 -6.57
CA PHE A 171 2.67 -5.69 -5.22
C PHE A 171 3.69 -6.81 -4.98
N PRO A 172 4.47 -6.77 -3.89
CA PRO A 172 5.29 -7.89 -3.47
C PRO A 172 4.45 -9.16 -3.33
N LYS A 173 5.07 -10.35 -3.45
CA LYS A 173 4.33 -11.62 -3.28
C LYS A 173 3.61 -11.70 -1.92
N SER A 174 4.24 -11.14 -0.87
CA SER A 174 3.67 -11.01 0.47
C SER A 174 2.38 -10.20 0.49
N PHE A 175 2.33 -9.08 -0.24
CA PHE A 175 1.15 -8.23 -0.34
C PHE A 175 -0.06 -8.99 -0.89
N VAL A 176 0.13 -9.77 -1.99
CA VAL A 176 -0.97 -10.54 -2.58
C VAL A 176 -1.54 -11.54 -1.57
N ALA A 177 -0.69 -12.18 -0.77
CA ALA A 177 -1.14 -13.14 0.23
C ALA A 177 -1.81 -12.46 1.44
N GLU A 178 -1.36 -11.25 1.81
CA GLU A 178 -1.85 -10.49 2.96
C GLU A 178 -3.17 -9.77 2.67
N TYR A 179 -3.34 -9.22 1.47
CA TYR A 179 -4.47 -8.34 1.15
C TYR A 179 -5.54 -8.97 0.28
N PHE A 180 -5.24 -10.09 -0.40
CA PHE A 180 -6.17 -10.72 -1.31
C PHE A 180 -6.52 -12.16 -0.92
N LYS A 181 -7.80 -12.50 -1.03
CA LYS A 181 -8.29 -13.89 -0.93
C LYS A 181 -9.19 -14.20 -2.12
N ASN A 182 -8.82 -15.22 -2.90
CA ASN A 182 -9.57 -15.66 -4.09
C ASN A 182 -9.85 -14.51 -5.10
N GLY A 183 -8.89 -13.60 -5.25
CA GLY A 183 -9.02 -12.46 -6.16
C GLY A 183 -9.78 -11.26 -5.62
N LYS A 184 -10.27 -11.30 -4.39
CA LYS A 184 -10.95 -10.19 -3.71
C LYS A 184 -10.04 -9.61 -2.65
N LEU A 185 -10.15 -8.32 -2.41
CA LEU A 185 -9.54 -7.70 -1.22
C LEU A 185 -10.21 -8.23 0.04
N ILE A 186 -9.42 -8.49 1.06
CA ILE A 186 -9.91 -8.90 2.37
C ILE A 186 -10.64 -7.71 3.00
N PRO A 187 -11.88 -7.87 3.52
CA PRO A 187 -12.64 -6.79 4.13
C PRO A 187 -12.06 -6.44 5.51
N ASP A 188 -11.03 -5.62 5.51
CA ASP A 188 -10.32 -5.16 6.70
C ASP A 188 -10.23 -3.63 6.71
N GLU A 189 -10.38 -3.02 7.88
CA GLU A 189 -10.27 -1.56 8.06
C GLU A 189 -8.92 -1.02 7.55
N LYS A 190 -7.83 -1.74 7.81
CA LYS A 190 -6.48 -1.35 7.39
C LYS A 190 -6.37 -1.28 5.89
N ILE A 191 -6.94 -2.27 5.19
CA ILE A 191 -6.90 -2.34 3.72
C ILE A 191 -7.74 -1.23 3.11
N LYS A 192 -8.94 -0.99 3.64
CA LYS A 192 -9.79 0.14 3.22
C LYS A 192 -9.06 1.47 3.33
N LEU A 193 -8.53 1.78 4.51
CA LEU A 193 -7.86 3.06 4.75
C LEU A 193 -6.56 3.20 3.95
N LEU A 194 -5.81 2.10 3.78
CA LEU A 194 -4.62 2.08 2.94
C LEU A 194 -4.93 2.40 1.48
N LEU A 195 -5.97 1.79 0.91
CA LEU A 195 -6.40 2.10 -0.45
C LEU A 195 -6.74 3.58 -0.62
N ILE A 196 -7.54 4.13 0.28
CA ILE A 196 -7.92 5.55 0.21
C ILE A 196 -6.67 6.44 0.31
N LEU A 197 -5.73 6.11 1.22
CA LEU A 197 -4.49 6.88 1.37
C LEU A 197 -3.62 6.81 0.10
N ILE A 198 -3.42 5.62 -0.47
CA ILE A 198 -2.64 5.43 -1.71
C ILE A 198 -3.22 6.24 -2.87
N TYR A 199 -4.54 6.19 -3.07
CA TYR A 199 -5.17 6.98 -4.13
C TYR A 199 -5.13 8.47 -3.84
N SER A 200 -5.29 8.88 -2.58
CA SER A 200 -5.15 10.28 -2.17
C SER A 200 -3.74 10.80 -2.42
N ASP A 201 -2.70 9.99 -2.17
CA ASP A 201 -1.29 10.33 -2.46
C ASP A 201 -1.07 10.57 -3.96
N LYS A 202 -1.63 9.70 -4.83
CA LYS A 202 -1.52 9.88 -6.29
C LYS A 202 -2.29 11.10 -6.78
N MET A 203 -3.49 11.32 -6.26
CA MET A 203 -4.36 12.46 -6.61
C MET A 203 -3.88 13.79 -6.00
N GLY A 204 -3.07 13.72 -4.95
CA GLY A 204 -2.45 14.87 -4.30
C GLY A 204 -1.29 15.52 -5.07
N ARG A 205 -0.91 14.98 -6.22
CA ARG A 205 0.13 15.56 -7.07
C ARG A 205 -0.43 16.68 -7.94
N ASN A 206 0.36 17.70 -8.20
CA ASN A 206 -0.04 18.83 -9.02
C ASN A 206 1.00 19.18 -10.10
N PRO A 207 0.77 18.91 -11.42
CA PRO A 207 -0.48 18.37 -11.94
C PRO A 207 -0.68 16.89 -11.60
N GLN A 208 -1.94 16.52 -11.42
CA GLN A 208 -2.33 15.13 -11.19
C GLN A 208 -1.97 14.28 -12.41
N SER A 209 -1.31 13.15 -12.18
CA SER A 209 -0.95 12.20 -13.22
C SER A 209 -1.96 11.07 -13.32
N GLN A 210 -2.83 11.09 -14.34
CA GLN A 210 -3.74 9.98 -14.64
C GLN A 210 -2.96 8.67 -14.87
N GLU A 211 -1.83 8.73 -15.57
CA GLU A 211 -0.96 7.56 -15.77
C GLU A 211 -0.54 6.90 -14.45
N SER A 212 -0.30 7.70 -13.40
CA SER A 212 0.06 7.16 -12.08
C SER A 212 -1.10 6.47 -11.39
N ILE A 213 -2.33 6.94 -11.60
CA ILE A 213 -3.56 6.30 -11.11
C ILE A 213 -3.80 5.00 -11.87
N ASP A 214 -3.71 5.03 -13.19
CA ASP A 214 -3.90 3.85 -14.06
C ASP A 214 -2.90 2.73 -13.73
N LYS A 215 -1.65 3.07 -13.41
CA LYS A 215 -0.64 2.10 -12.96
C LYS A 215 -1.03 1.44 -11.64
N ASN A 216 -1.62 2.18 -10.70
CA ASN A 216 -2.14 1.59 -9.47
C ASN A 216 -3.28 0.62 -9.75
N ASP A 217 -4.22 1.02 -10.63
CA ASP A 217 -5.34 0.19 -11.03
C ASP A 217 -4.86 -1.13 -11.63
N GLN A 218 -3.95 -1.05 -12.59
CA GLN A 218 -3.37 -2.24 -13.24
C GLN A 218 -2.64 -3.15 -12.23
N ALA A 219 -1.90 -2.56 -11.28
CA ALA A 219 -1.20 -3.33 -10.25
C ALA A 219 -2.17 -4.09 -9.34
N LEU A 220 -3.28 -3.46 -8.93
CA LEU A 220 -4.31 -4.09 -8.11
C LEU A 220 -5.05 -5.21 -8.86
N ILE A 221 -5.38 -4.99 -10.12
CA ILE A 221 -6.00 -6.01 -10.99
C ILE A 221 -5.06 -7.22 -11.12
N ALA A 222 -3.79 -6.98 -11.43
CA ALA A 222 -2.80 -8.07 -11.56
C ALA A 222 -2.60 -8.84 -10.24
N ALA A 223 -2.64 -8.16 -9.09
CA ALA A 223 -2.58 -8.79 -7.77
C ALA A 223 -3.81 -9.67 -7.50
N SER A 224 -5.00 -9.20 -7.87
CA SER A 224 -6.24 -9.96 -7.78
C SER A 224 -6.19 -11.25 -8.61
N GLU A 225 -5.78 -11.16 -9.87
CA GLU A 225 -5.63 -12.31 -10.77
C GLU A 225 -4.62 -13.32 -10.22
N LYS A 226 -3.48 -12.85 -9.74
CA LYS A 226 -2.47 -13.71 -9.10
C LYS A 226 -3.01 -14.43 -7.88
N SER A 227 -3.84 -13.76 -7.07
CA SER A 227 -4.50 -14.37 -5.91
C SER A 227 -5.48 -15.47 -6.33
N LYS A 228 -6.23 -15.30 -7.43
CA LYS A 228 -7.12 -16.33 -7.99
C LYS A 228 -6.32 -17.56 -8.42
N ILE A 229 -5.25 -17.36 -9.20
CA ILE A 229 -4.38 -18.43 -9.66
C ILE A 229 -3.77 -19.22 -8.49
N ASN A 230 -3.30 -18.54 -7.45
CA ASN A 230 -2.76 -19.18 -6.26
C ASN A 230 -3.83 -19.99 -5.51
N ALA A 231 -5.04 -19.47 -5.41
CA ALA A 231 -6.15 -20.17 -4.78
C ALA A 231 -6.54 -21.45 -5.56
N GLU A 232 -6.54 -21.42 -6.89
CA GLU A 232 -6.80 -22.58 -7.74
C GLU A 232 -5.71 -23.64 -7.60
N LYS A 233 -4.43 -23.23 -7.62
CA LYS A 233 -3.29 -24.14 -7.38
C LYS A 233 -3.37 -24.81 -6.01
N ASN A 234 -3.82 -24.10 -4.99
CA ASN A 234 -3.97 -24.64 -3.64
C ASN A 234 -5.17 -25.59 -3.49
N LYS A 235 -6.15 -25.53 -4.39
CA LYS A 235 -7.27 -26.50 -4.44
C LYS A 235 -6.88 -27.83 -5.07
N GLN A 236 -5.77 -27.87 -5.83
CA GLN A 236 -5.29 -29.13 -6.38
C GLN A 236 -4.78 -30.02 -5.24
N PRO A 237 -5.13 -31.30 -5.25
CA PRO A 237 -4.65 -32.24 -4.24
C PRO A 237 -3.13 -32.22 -4.20
N LYS A 238 -2.57 -32.03 -3.01
CA LYS A 238 -1.12 -32.12 -2.77
C LYS A 238 -0.82 -33.58 -2.50
N PHE A 239 -0.41 -34.31 -3.51
CA PHE A 239 0.08 -35.67 -3.31
C PHE A 239 1.53 -35.63 -2.88
N GLY A 240 1.86 -36.31 -1.76
CA GLY A 240 3.23 -36.47 -1.26
C GLY A 240 4.01 -37.53 -2.04
N THR A 241 3.30 -38.53 -2.59
CA THR A 241 3.89 -39.63 -3.35
C THR A 241 3.16 -39.89 -4.65
N PRO A 242 3.84 -40.50 -5.66
CA PRO A 242 3.20 -40.95 -6.89
C PRO A 242 2.03 -41.91 -6.64
N GLN A 243 2.15 -42.81 -5.69
CA GLN A 243 1.13 -43.80 -5.34
C GLN A 243 -0.14 -43.16 -4.83
N GLU A 244 -0.05 -42.13 -3.93
CA GLU A 244 -1.22 -41.37 -3.47
C GLU A 244 -1.95 -40.70 -4.62
N MET A 245 -1.20 -40.15 -5.57
CA MET A 245 -1.80 -39.50 -6.75
C MET A 245 -2.49 -40.53 -7.64
N ILE A 246 -1.84 -41.67 -7.94
CA ILE A 246 -2.40 -42.74 -8.72
C ILE A 246 -3.71 -43.23 -8.10
N GLN A 247 -3.72 -43.52 -6.80
CA GLN A 247 -4.91 -43.98 -6.09
C GLN A 247 -6.06 -42.97 -6.18
N SER A 248 -5.76 -41.70 -5.95
CA SER A 248 -6.78 -40.63 -6.06
C SER A 248 -7.30 -40.44 -7.46
N LEU A 249 -6.49 -40.61 -8.50
CA LEU A 249 -6.93 -40.48 -9.90
C LEU A 249 -7.70 -41.73 -10.37
N LYS A 250 -7.34 -42.94 -9.88
CA LYS A 250 -8.10 -44.16 -10.09
C LYS A 250 -9.52 -44.06 -9.52
N THR A 251 -9.71 -43.49 -8.34
CA THR A 251 -11.04 -43.28 -7.75
C THR A 251 -11.93 -42.33 -8.55
N LYS A 252 -11.36 -41.50 -9.42
CA LYS A 252 -12.06 -40.60 -10.33
C LYS A 252 -12.38 -41.27 -11.71
N ASN A 253 -12.11 -42.55 -11.85
CA ASN A 253 -12.29 -43.31 -13.09
C ASN A 253 -11.60 -42.74 -14.32
N LEU A 254 -10.42 -42.11 -14.13
CA LEU A 254 -9.62 -41.61 -15.24
C LEU A 254 -8.93 -42.75 -15.99
N PRO A 255 -8.77 -42.64 -17.33
CA PRO A 255 -8.00 -43.60 -18.12
C PRO A 255 -6.54 -43.70 -17.63
N ILE A 256 -5.97 -44.89 -17.65
CA ILE A 256 -4.57 -45.18 -17.23
C ILE A 256 -3.59 -44.24 -17.94
N SER A 257 -3.76 -43.98 -19.22
CA SER A 257 -2.90 -43.06 -19.99
C SER A 257 -2.89 -41.65 -19.46
N GLN A 258 -4.03 -41.14 -18.96
CA GLN A 258 -4.11 -39.82 -18.33
C GLN A 258 -3.50 -39.82 -16.92
N ILE A 259 -3.67 -40.90 -16.17
CA ILE A 259 -3.04 -41.07 -14.86
C ILE A 259 -1.53 -41.10 -15.02
N SER A 260 -0.99 -41.93 -15.94
CA SER A 260 0.44 -42.01 -16.24
C SER A 260 1.04 -40.65 -16.56
N LYS A 261 0.41 -39.92 -17.50
CA LYS A 261 0.86 -38.59 -17.89
C LYS A 261 0.89 -37.62 -16.71
N ALA A 262 -0.21 -37.56 -15.95
CA ALA A 262 -0.34 -36.63 -14.83
C ALA A 262 0.71 -36.90 -13.72
N VAL A 263 0.97 -38.17 -13.42
CA VAL A 263 1.95 -38.59 -12.41
C VAL A 263 3.38 -38.31 -12.90
N LYS A 264 3.65 -38.64 -14.18
CA LYS A 264 4.94 -38.35 -14.83
C LYS A 264 5.28 -36.87 -14.75
N ASP A 265 4.36 -36.01 -15.19
CA ASP A 265 4.55 -34.54 -15.23
C ASP A 265 4.76 -33.97 -13.81
N LYS A 266 4.08 -34.51 -12.79
CA LYS A 266 4.14 -34.00 -11.43
C LYS A 266 5.42 -34.42 -10.70
N PHE A 267 5.86 -35.66 -10.86
CA PHE A 267 6.96 -36.23 -10.09
C PHE A 267 8.25 -36.39 -10.92
N ASN A 268 8.24 -35.95 -12.18
CA ASN A 268 9.35 -36.04 -13.14
C ASN A 268 9.91 -37.47 -13.28
N LEU A 269 9.01 -38.46 -13.40
CA LEU A 269 9.35 -39.87 -13.52
C LEU A 269 9.56 -40.28 -14.97
N SER A 270 10.38 -41.30 -15.22
CA SER A 270 10.53 -41.96 -16.51
C SER A 270 9.32 -42.87 -16.83
N ASP A 271 9.21 -43.31 -18.08
CA ASP A 271 8.14 -44.21 -18.50
C ASP A 271 8.24 -45.58 -17.80
N ASP A 272 9.46 -46.07 -17.55
CA ASP A 272 9.72 -47.31 -16.83
C ASP A 272 9.30 -47.22 -15.35
N GLU A 273 9.62 -46.12 -14.69
CA GLU A 273 9.21 -45.87 -13.31
C GLU A 273 7.69 -45.78 -13.17
N ILE A 274 7.01 -45.14 -14.13
CA ILE A 274 5.55 -45.06 -14.15
C ILE A 274 4.93 -46.45 -14.37
N SER A 275 5.48 -47.25 -15.30
CA SER A 275 4.98 -48.60 -15.59
C SER A 275 5.05 -49.52 -14.37
N ASN A 276 6.03 -49.33 -13.49
CA ASN A 276 6.17 -50.09 -12.25
C ASN A 276 5.24 -49.59 -11.11
N LEU A 277 4.60 -48.43 -11.25
CA LEU A 277 3.70 -47.82 -10.26
C LEU A 277 2.21 -48.03 -10.52
N ILE A 278 1.83 -48.26 -11.76
CA ILE A 278 0.44 -48.37 -12.22
C ILE A 278 -0.02 -49.83 -12.32
#